data_5b766f80949e478ea5d8754ec855d8e8
#
_entry.id   5b766f80949e478ea5d8754ec855d8e8
#
_cell.length_a   1.000
_cell.length_b   1.000
_cell.length_c   1.000
_cell.angle_alpha   90.00
_cell.angle_beta   90.00
_cell.angle_gamma   90.00
#
_symmetry.space_group_name_H-M   'P 1'
#
loop_
_entity.id
_entity.type
_entity.pdbx_description
1 polymer ?
#
loop_
_entity_poly.entity_id
_entity_poly.type
_entity_poly.pdbx_seq_one_letter_code
_entity_poly.pdbx_strand_id
1 'polypeptide(L)'
;LDEIDLGIIPMANIDGYLKQNRYAANGLDLNRDQTKLMAPETVLIKQAFSAFNPEVGLDFHEYRPYRKDYAQFSNFGITALYDAMFLYSGNLNVPENLRSLTDNLFVKNAEKRLEENNLRHHEYVSTSKYGGEIHFNQGSTNARSSATNIALTNTVSTLFEIRGVGIGRTSFKRRTYITFLMAISYMETAAANSE
;
A
#
# COMPACT_ATOMS: atom_id res chain seq x y z
N LEU A 1 8.96 -8.69 19.77
CA LEU A 1 8.29 -9.75 18.98
C LEU A 1 7.64 -10.82 19.84
N ASP A 2 7.92 -10.84 21.14
CA ASP A 2 7.28 -11.79 22.06
C ASP A 2 5.79 -11.49 22.30
N GLU A 3 5.30 -10.36 21.81
CA GLU A 3 3.93 -9.86 22.01
C GLU A 3 3.07 -9.94 20.74
N ILE A 4 3.66 -10.31 19.60
CA ILE A 4 2.95 -10.41 18.32
C ILE A 4 3.41 -11.60 17.49
N ASP A 5 2.47 -12.23 16.80
CA ASP A 5 2.76 -13.20 15.74
C ASP A 5 2.94 -12.48 14.40
N LEU A 6 3.95 -12.88 13.63
CA LEU A 6 4.27 -12.25 12.35
C LEU A 6 4.21 -13.23 11.18
N GLY A 7 3.30 -12.96 10.23
CA GLY A 7 3.21 -13.64 8.95
C GLY A 7 3.80 -12.79 7.83
N ILE A 8 4.68 -13.33 6.98
CA ILE A 8 5.30 -12.63 5.86
C ILE A 8 5.09 -13.40 4.56
N ILE A 9 4.57 -12.72 3.54
CA ILE A 9 4.54 -13.19 2.14
C ILE A 9 5.55 -12.36 1.36
N PRO A 10 6.79 -12.84 1.18
CA PRO A 10 7.88 -12.00 0.66
C PRO A 10 7.74 -11.69 -0.83
N MET A 11 6.96 -12.47 -1.58
CA MET A 11 6.82 -12.37 -3.03
C MET A 11 5.41 -12.78 -3.48
N ALA A 12 4.48 -11.83 -3.47
CA ALA A 12 3.09 -12.07 -3.87
C ALA A 12 2.92 -12.37 -5.36
N ASN A 13 3.76 -11.79 -6.23
CA ASN A 13 3.71 -11.92 -7.68
C ASN A 13 5.09 -12.25 -8.25
N ILE A 14 5.50 -13.52 -8.19
CA ILE A 14 6.82 -13.96 -8.63
C ILE A 14 7.04 -13.78 -10.14
N ASP A 15 6.04 -14.08 -10.96
CA ASP A 15 6.10 -13.90 -12.41
C ASP A 15 6.24 -12.42 -12.80
N GLY A 16 5.47 -11.57 -12.16
CA GLY A 16 5.56 -10.12 -12.35
C GLY A 16 6.93 -9.59 -11.93
N TYR A 17 7.49 -10.09 -10.84
CA TYR A 17 8.84 -9.74 -10.40
C TYR A 17 9.90 -10.15 -11.43
N LEU A 18 9.88 -11.39 -11.90
CA LEU A 18 10.85 -11.90 -12.87
C LEU A 18 10.78 -11.15 -14.21
N LYS A 19 9.57 -10.81 -14.66
CA LYS A 19 9.31 -10.08 -15.90
C LYS A 19 9.35 -8.56 -15.75
N GLN A 20 9.56 -8.05 -14.54
CA GLN A 20 9.43 -6.61 -14.19
C GLN A 20 8.09 -6.02 -14.68
N ASN A 21 7.02 -6.77 -14.46
CA ASN A 21 5.68 -6.45 -14.90
C ASN A 21 4.71 -6.41 -13.71
N ARG A 22 3.67 -5.61 -13.83
CA ARG A 22 2.60 -5.51 -12.84
C ARG A 22 1.73 -6.76 -12.76
N TYR A 23 1.59 -7.48 -13.87
CA TYR A 23 0.62 -8.57 -14.03
C TYR A 23 1.21 -9.92 -13.64
N ALA A 24 0.35 -10.81 -13.09
CA ALA A 24 0.66 -12.21 -12.85
C ALA A 24 0.84 -12.99 -14.16
N ALA A 25 1.24 -14.26 -14.09
CA ALA A 25 1.48 -15.12 -15.27
C ALA A 25 0.28 -15.20 -16.22
N ASN A 26 -0.94 -15.19 -15.69
CA ASN A 26 -2.19 -15.22 -16.45
C ASN A 26 -2.65 -13.85 -16.96
N GLY A 27 -1.85 -12.80 -16.80
CA GLY A 27 -2.15 -11.43 -17.24
C GLY A 27 -3.09 -10.63 -16.33
N LEU A 28 -3.44 -11.15 -15.15
CA LEU A 28 -4.29 -10.45 -14.21
C LEU A 28 -3.48 -9.55 -13.27
N ASP A 29 -4.06 -8.40 -12.91
CA ASP A 29 -3.58 -7.52 -11.86
C ASP A 29 -4.08 -8.03 -10.50
N LEU A 30 -3.18 -8.56 -9.68
CA LEU A 30 -3.54 -9.13 -8.37
C LEU A 30 -4.21 -8.10 -7.45
N ASN A 31 -3.83 -6.82 -7.56
CA ASN A 31 -4.46 -5.73 -6.81
C ASN A 31 -5.79 -5.23 -7.46
N ARG A 32 -6.36 -5.99 -8.37
CA ARG A 32 -7.70 -5.82 -8.94
C ARG A 32 -8.52 -7.09 -8.89
N ASP A 33 -7.92 -8.16 -8.41
CA ASP A 33 -8.49 -9.51 -8.37
C ASP A 33 -8.97 -9.94 -6.97
N GLN A 34 -8.85 -9.08 -5.96
CA GLN A 34 -9.14 -9.42 -4.55
C GLN A 34 -10.58 -9.87 -4.27
N THR A 35 -11.52 -9.55 -5.17
CA THR A 35 -12.93 -9.98 -5.08
C THR A 35 -13.30 -11.09 -6.06
N LYS A 36 -12.53 -11.27 -7.14
CA LYS A 36 -12.83 -12.26 -8.18
C LYS A 36 -12.10 -13.57 -7.98
N LEU A 37 -10.89 -13.51 -7.40
CA LEU A 37 -10.07 -14.68 -7.09
C LEU A 37 -9.79 -15.57 -8.32
N MET A 38 -9.47 -14.93 -9.46
CA MET A 38 -9.22 -15.60 -10.74
C MET A 38 -7.73 -15.97 -10.92
N ALA A 39 -6.83 -15.29 -10.21
CA ALA A 39 -5.41 -15.61 -10.21
C ALA A 39 -5.10 -16.58 -9.07
N PRO A 40 -4.34 -17.68 -9.35
CA PRO A 40 -3.96 -18.63 -8.30
C PRO A 40 -3.20 -17.95 -7.15
N GLU A 41 -2.36 -16.96 -7.45
CA GLU A 41 -1.64 -16.19 -6.45
C GLU A 41 -2.59 -15.47 -5.50
N THR A 42 -3.64 -14.82 -6.03
CA THR A 42 -4.65 -14.14 -5.20
C THR A 42 -5.38 -15.14 -4.30
N VAL A 43 -5.73 -16.31 -4.83
CA VAL A 43 -6.38 -17.39 -4.06
C VAL A 43 -5.49 -17.84 -2.89
N LEU A 44 -4.22 -18.14 -3.17
CA LEU A 44 -3.27 -18.60 -2.14
C LEU A 44 -3.02 -17.53 -1.07
N ILE A 45 -2.85 -16.26 -1.48
CA ILE A 45 -2.69 -15.14 -0.54
C ILE A 45 -3.92 -15.02 0.36
N LYS A 46 -5.13 -15.09 -0.21
CA LYS A 46 -6.38 -15.01 0.57
C LYS A 46 -6.55 -16.19 1.52
N GLN A 47 -6.18 -17.40 1.11
CA GLN A 47 -6.20 -18.57 1.96
C GLN A 47 -5.24 -18.43 3.15
N ALA A 48 -3.99 -18.02 2.88
CA ALA A 48 -2.98 -17.78 3.90
C ALA A 48 -3.43 -16.67 4.87
N PHE A 49 -3.93 -15.56 4.33
CA PHE A 49 -4.47 -14.44 5.13
C PHE A 49 -5.63 -14.89 6.03
N SER A 50 -6.60 -15.60 5.46
CA SER A 50 -7.77 -16.07 6.22
C SER A 50 -7.41 -17.11 7.29
N ALA A 51 -6.41 -17.97 7.03
CA ALA A 51 -5.92 -18.94 8.00
C ALA A 51 -5.14 -18.29 9.14
N PHE A 52 -4.38 -17.24 8.85
CA PHE A 52 -3.63 -16.48 9.84
C PHE A 52 -4.53 -15.53 10.64
N ASN A 53 -5.56 -14.96 9.99
CA ASN A 53 -6.56 -14.03 10.55
C ASN A 53 -5.95 -12.86 11.33
N PRO A 54 -5.12 -12.02 10.70
CA PRO A 54 -4.39 -10.97 11.40
C PRO A 54 -5.26 -9.77 11.76
N GLU A 55 -4.95 -9.10 12.86
CA GLU A 55 -5.51 -7.81 13.27
C GLU A 55 -4.94 -6.66 12.43
N VAL A 56 -3.69 -6.81 11.92
CA VAL A 56 -2.99 -5.80 11.12
C VAL A 56 -2.45 -6.43 9.84
N GLY A 57 -2.77 -5.83 8.70
CA GLY A 57 -2.33 -6.28 7.38
C GLY A 57 -1.66 -5.16 6.58
N LEU A 58 -0.46 -5.42 6.08
CA LEU A 58 0.31 -4.46 5.28
C LEU A 58 0.52 -5.01 3.88
N ASP A 59 0.43 -4.11 2.89
CA ASP A 59 0.76 -4.42 1.51
C ASP A 59 1.78 -3.40 0.97
N PHE A 60 2.94 -3.89 0.52
CA PHE A 60 4.02 -3.03 0.06
C PHE A 60 4.06 -2.99 -1.46
N HIS A 61 3.85 -1.80 -1.99
CA HIS A 61 3.90 -1.47 -3.40
C HIS A 61 5.01 -0.46 -3.69
N GLU A 62 5.33 -0.31 -4.96
CA GLU A 62 6.14 0.80 -5.45
C GLU A 62 5.36 1.63 -6.47
N TYR A 63 5.45 2.95 -6.35
CA TYR A 63 4.84 3.85 -7.31
C TYR A 63 5.87 4.42 -8.31
N ARG A 64 5.37 4.82 -9.47
CA ARG A 64 6.16 5.50 -10.50
C ARG A 64 6.22 7.00 -10.20
N PRO A 65 7.40 7.58 -9.90
CA PRO A 65 7.50 9.01 -9.62
C PRO A 65 7.21 9.90 -10.85
N TYR A 66 7.50 9.41 -12.05
CA TYR A 66 7.25 10.10 -13.32
C TYR A 66 5.91 9.66 -13.90
N ARG A 67 4.83 10.13 -13.34
CA ARG A 67 3.47 9.76 -13.77
C ARG A 67 3.03 10.60 -14.95
N LYS A 68 2.47 9.95 -15.98
CA LYS A 68 1.97 10.65 -17.19
C LYS A 68 0.80 11.59 -16.89
N ASP A 69 -0.03 11.25 -15.91
CA ASP A 69 -1.15 12.09 -15.47
C ASP A 69 -0.67 13.40 -14.83
N TYR A 70 0.55 13.46 -14.29
CA TYR A 70 1.13 14.69 -13.76
C TYR A 70 1.81 15.55 -14.82
N ALA A 71 2.14 15.00 -15.99
CA ALA A 71 2.76 15.76 -17.08
C ALA A 71 1.90 16.93 -17.60
N GLN A 72 0.59 16.87 -17.37
CA GLN A 72 -0.35 17.91 -17.79
C GLN A 72 -0.39 19.14 -16.87
N PHE A 73 0.28 19.12 -15.71
CA PHE A 73 0.27 20.22 -14.75
C PHE A 73 1.34 21.28 -15.04
N SER A 74 2.26 21.02 -15.97
CA SER A 74 3.24 22.02 -16.42
C SER A 74 3.77 21.65 -17.80
N ASN A 75 4.43 22.61 -18.46
CA ASN A 75 5.09 22.40 -19.76
C ASN A 75 6.27 21.40 -19.66
N PHE A 76 6.80 21.17 -18.49
CA PHE A 76 7.95 20.30 -18.22
C PHE A 76 7.55 18.98 -17.54
N GLY A 77 6.26 18.82 -17.23
CA GLY A 77 5.77 17.75 -16.35
C GLY A 77 6.15 18.01 -14.89
N ILE A 78 5.59 17.20 -14.01
CA ILE A 78 5.96 17.16 -12.59
C ILE A 78 6.24 15.74 -12.16
N THR A 79 7.02 15.57 -11.10
CA THR A 79 7.30 14.28 -10.49
C THR A 79 6.87 14.29 -9.03
N ALA A 80 6.33 13.17 -8.55
CA ALA A 80 6.09 13.00 -7.13
C ALA A 80 7.42 12.83 -6.40
N LEU A 81 7.61 13.60 -5.34
CA LEU A 81 8.86 13.63 -4.57
C LEU A 81 8.77 12.86 -3.25
N TYR A 82 7.60 12.33 -2.93
CA TYR A 82 7.39 11.59 -1.69
C TYR A 82 8.17 10.27 -1.69
N ASP A 83 8.79 9.97 -0.58
CA ASP A 83 9.56 8.75 -0.39
C ASP A 83 8.64 7.56 -0.13
N ALA A 84 7.50 7.81 0.55
CA ALA A 84 6.39 6.89 0.74
C ALA A 84 5.04 7.61 0.66
N MET A 85 4.01 6.91 0.18
CA MET A 85 2.62 7.35 0.27
C MET A 85 1.77 6.24 0.92
N PHE A 86 0.71 6.64 1.60
CA PHE A 86 -0.16 5.76 2.36
C PHE A 86 -1.52 5.65 1.68
N LEU A 87 -1.98 4.43 1.48
CA LEU A 87 -3.31 4.14 0.97
C LEU A 87 -4.03 3.21 1.96
N TYR A 88 -5.02 3.75 2.64
CA TYR A 88 -5.90 3.00 3.52
C TYR A 88 -7.37 3.24 3.14
N SER A 89 -8.26 2.38 3.61
CA SER A 89 -9.61 2.33 3.07
C SER A 89 -10.51 3.45 3.58
N GLY A 90 -11.09 4.22 2.64
CA GLY A 90 -12.21 5.13 2.90
C GLY A 90 -13.59 4.49 2.69
N ASN A 91 -13.69 3.16 2.54
CA ASN A 91 -14.96 2.47 2.34
C ASN A 91 -15.81 2.52 3.61
N LEU A 92 -17.05 3.01 3.51
CA LEU A 92 -17.95 3.20 4.65
C LEU A 92 -18.47 1.89 5.27
N ASN A 93 -18.27 0.74 4.62
CA ASN A 93 -18.53 -0.57 5.23
C ASN A 93 -17.40 -1.05 6.14
N VAL A 94 -16.25 -0.38 6.15
CA VAL A 94 -15.23 -0.56 7.18
C VAL A 94 -15.67 0.22 8.42
N PRO A 95 -15.72 -0.39 9.62
CA PRO A 95 -16.15 0.29 10.83
C PRO A 95 -15.37 1.59 11.08
N GLU A 96 -16.06 2.63 11.53
CA GLU A 96 -15.47 3.95 11.75
C GLU A 96 -14.32 3.93 12.76
N ASN A 97 -14.50 3.18 13.85
CA ASN A 97 -13.43 2.99 14.84
C ASN A 97 -12.18 2.36 14.24
N LEU A 98 -12.33 1.37 13.33
CA LEU A 98 -11.20 0.75 12.65
C LEU A 98 -10.51 1.73 11.68
N ARG A 99 -11.29 2.52 10.92
CA ARG A 99 -10.74 3.56 10.05
C ARG A 99 -10.00 4.62 10.87
N SER A 100 -10.57 5.05 11.98
CA SER A 100 -9.96 6.00 12.90
C SER A 100 -8.69 5.44 13.55
N LEU A 101 -8.71 4.18 13.98
CA LEU A 101 -7.52 3.50 14.53
C LEU A 101 -6.39 3.43 13.50
N THR A 102 -6.72 3.06 12.25
CA THR A 102 -5.76 2.99 11.16
C THR A 102 -5.09 4.36 10.93
N ASP A 103 -5.88 5.42 10.80
CA ASP A 103 -5.40 6.77 10.52
C ASP A 103 -4.67 7.38 11.71
N ASN A 104 -5.36 7.50 12.86
CA ASN A 104 -4.90 8.29 13.99
C ASN A 104 -3.81 7.61 14.84
N LEU A 105 -3.62 6.30 14.69
CA LEU A 105 -2.58 5.60 15.43
C LEU A 105 -1.51 5.03 14.48
N PHE A 106 -1.86 4.10 13.62
CA PHE A 106 -0.88 3.37 12.81
C PHE A 106 -0.23 4.27 11.76
N VAL A 107 -1.02 5.00 10.96
CA VAL A 107 -0.51 5.90 9.93
C VAL A 107 0.28 7.04 10.57
N LYS A 108 -0.22 7.66 11.63
CA LYS A 108 0.49 8.76 12.32
C LYS A 108 1.83 8.34 12.92
N ASN A 109 1.93 7.15 13.49
CA ASN A 109 3.21 6.62 13.98
C ASN A 109 4.20 6.38 12.83
N ALA A 110 3.71 5.89 11.68
CA ALA A 110 4.53 5.68 10.50
C ALA A 110 4.99 7.01 9.86
N GLU A 111 4.13 8.01 9.79
CA GLU A 111 4.48 9.37 9.36
C GLU A 111 5.58 9.95 10.22
N LYS A 112 5.41 9.92 11.54
CA LYS A 112 6.42 10.38 12.50
C LYS A 112 7.75 9.65 12.31
N ARG A 113 7.73 8.33 12.10
CA ARG A 113 8.94 7.54 11.83
C ARG A 113 9.67 8.00 10.56
N LEU A 114 8.94 8.34 9.50
CA LEU A 114 9.53 8.89 8.28
C LEU A 114 10.14 10.27 8.53
N GLU A 115 9.43 11.16 9.22
CA GLU A 115 9.89 12.51 9.55
C GLU A 115 11.19 12.50 10.37
N GLU A 116 11.26 11.64 11.39
CA GLU A 116 12.47 11.44 12.21
C GLU A 116 13.68 10.98 11.37
N ASN A 117 13.45 10.38 10.21
CA ASN A 117 14.47 9.95 9.26
C ASN A 117 14.64 10.91 8.07
N ASN A 118 14.06 12.11 8.12
CA ASN A 118 14.08 13.11 7.05
C ASN A 118 13.53 12.58 5.71
N LEU A 119 12.53 11.70 5.76
CA LEU A 119 11.86 11.13 4.60
C LEU A 119 10.49 11.79 4.40
N ARG A 120 10.15 12.03 3.14
CA ARG A 120 8.90 12.72 2.76
C ARG A 120 7.79 11.71 2.57
N HIS A 121 6.63 12.04 3.10
CA HIS A 121 5.44 11.23 2.95
C HIS A 121 4.23 12.05 2.52
N HIS A 122 3.19 11.39 2.11
CA HIS A 122 1.89 11.95 1.77
C HIS A 122 0.84 10.84 1.71
N GLU A 123 -0.40 11.19 1.85
CA GLU A 123 -1.48 10.28 1.47
C GLU A 123 -1.45 9.99 -0.04
N TYR A 124 -1.84 8.79 -0.43
CA TYR A 124 -1.86 8.41 -1.83
C TYR A 124 -2.88 9.23 -2.60
N VAL A 125 -2.43 9.86 -3.68
CA VAL A 125 -3.26 10.65 -4.59
C VAL A 125 -3.13 10.11 -6.00
N SER A 126 -4.26 9.89 -6.64
CA SER A 126 -4.35 9.65 -8.08
C SER A 126 -5.14 10.76 -8.75
N THR A 127 -5.03 10.90 -10.07
CA THR A 127 -5.79 11.88 -10.84
C THR A 127 -6.70 11.21 -11.85
N SER A 128 -7.83 11.81 -12.10
CA SER A 128 -8.74 11.47 -13.20
C SER A 128 -9.19 12.73 -13.93
N LYS A 129 -9.58 12.59 -15.19
CA LYS A 129 -10.22 13.66 -15.96
C LYS A 129 -11.70 13.39 -16.04
N TYR A 130 -12.49 14.40 -15.69
CA TYR A 130 -13.93 14.38 -15.85
C TYR A 130 -14.41 15.77 -16.24
N GLY A 131 -15.26 15.86 -17.26
CA GLY A 131 -15.80 17.15 -17.73
C GLY A 131 -14.76 18.17 -18.22
N GLY A 132 -13.55 17.70 -18.61
CA GLY A 132 -12.42 18.57 -19.01
C GLY A 132 -11.55 19.04 -17.84
N GLU A 133 -11.96 18.75 -16.61
CA GLU A 133 -11.23 19.13 -15.40
C GLU A 133 -10.42 17.96 -14.84
N ILE A 134 -9.40 18.28 -14.04
CA ILE A 134 -8.56 17.30 -13.34
C ILE A 134 -9.06 17.18 -11.91
N HIS A 135 -9.45 15.96 -11.54
CA HIS A 135 -9.87 15.63 -10.20
C HIS A 135 -8.78 14.84 -9.48
N PHE A 136 -8.46 15.24 -8.27
CA PHE A 136 -7.59 14.48 -7.37
C PHE A 136 -8.43 13.52 -6.56
N ASN A 137 -8.08 12.24 -6.62
CA ASN A 137 -8.74 11.19 -5.85
C ASN A 137 -7.79 10.67 -4.78
N GLN A 138 -8.19 10.81 -3.54
CA GLN A 138 -7.48 10.31 -2.39
C GLN A 138 -8.04 8.95 -1.97
N GLY A 139 -7.17 8.03 -1.63
CA GLY A 139 -7.54 6.75 -1.10
C GLY A 139 -8.17 5.78 -2.12
N SER A 140 -8.72 4.69 -1.60
CA SER A 140 -9.49 3.70 -2.34
C SER A 140 -10.71 3.27 -1.54
N THR A 141 -11.84 3.14 -2.22
CA THR A 141 -13.08 2.60 -1.64
C THR A 141 -13.45 1.26 -2.26
N ASN A 142 -12.72 0.81 -3.27
CA ASN A 142 -13.10 -0.35 -4.06
C ASN A 142 -12.52 -1.64 -3.47
N ALA A 143 -13.40 -2.57 -3.10
CA ALA A 143 -13.05 -3.88 -2.51
C ALA A 143 -12.16 -4.77 -3.39
N ARG A 144 -12.01 -4.46 -4.67
CA ARG A 144 -11.08 -5.22 -5.56
C ARG A 144 -9.60 -4.96 -5.26
N SER A 145 -9.26 -3.87 -4.53
CA SER A 145 -7.89 -3.57 -4.10
C SER A 145 -7.58 -4.19 -2.75
N SER A 146 -6.32 -4.56 -2.52
CA SER A 146 -5.85 -5.18 -1.29
C SER A 146 -6.15 -4.31 -0.05
N ALA A 147 -5.82 -3.03 -0.07
CA ALA A 147 -6.05 -2.13 1.06
C ALA A 147 -7.51 -2.15 1.55
N THR A 148 -8.47 -2.03 0.63
CA THR A 148 -9.89 -2.06 0.99
C THR A 148 -10.37 -3.48 1.30
N ASN A 149 -9.91 -4.48 0.54
CA ASN A 149 -10.34 -5.86 0.75
C ASN A 149 -9.92 -6.39 2.13
N ILE A 150 -8.70 -6.09 2.55
CA ILE A 150 -8.18 -6.44 3.88
C ILE A 150 -8.97 -5.67 4.97
N ALA A 151 -9.19 -4.37 4.80
CA ALA A 151 -9.95 -3.59 5.77
C ALA A 151 -11.39 -4.09 5.97
N LEU A 152 -12.03 -4.59 4.91
CA LEU A 152 -13.38 -5.18 4.97
C LEU A 152 -13.46 -6.51 5.74
N THR A 153 -12.33 -7.11 6.12
CA THR A 153 -12.27 -8.26 7.03
C THR A 153 -12.06 -7.85 8.49
N ASN A 154 -12.31 -6.58 8.82
CA ASN A 154 -12.08 -6.00 10.16
C ASN A 154 -10.61 -5.97 10.58
N THR A 155 -9.71 -5.81 9.62
CA THR A 155 -8.26 -5.74 9.82
C THR A 155 -7.79 -4.31 9.63
N VAL A 156 -6.93 -3.78 10.51
CA VAL A 156 -6.17 -2.55 10.25
C VAL A 156 -5.36 -2.75 8.97
N SER A 157 -5.60 -1.95 7.94
CA SER A 157 -4.99 -2.20 6.62
C SER A 157 -4.41 -0.95 6.01
N THR A 158 -3.12 -1.03 5.65
CA THR A 158 -2.46 0.04 4.89
C THR A 158 -1.63 -0.57 3.75
N LEU A 159 -1.81 0.00 2.57
CA LEU A 159 -0.94 -0.21 1.43
C LEU A 159 0.05 0.95 1.35
N PHE A 160 1.32 0.64 1.33
CA PHE A 160 2.40 1.61 1.15
C PHE A 160 2.81 1.67 -0.31
N GLU A 161 2.94 2.87 -0.84
CA GLU A 161 3.49 3.14 -2.16
C GLU A 161 4.89 3.75 -1.99
N ILE A 162 5.92 2.94 -2.15
CA ILE A 162 7.31 3.37 -2.05
C ILE A 162 7.78 3.91 -3.40
N ARG A 163 8.55 5.00 -3.41
CA ARG A 163 9.04 5.63 -4.63
C ARG A 163 10.07 4.74 -5.33
N GLY A 164 9.68 3.99 -6.38
CA GLY A 164 10.55 2.96 -6.95
C GLY A 164 10.37 2.61 -8.42
N VAL A 165 9.16 2.58 -8.92
CA VAL A 165 8.90 2.09 -10.28
C VAL A 165 9.55 2.96 -11.36
N GLY A 166 10.30 2.32 -12.25
CA GLY A 166 10.92 2.96 -13.42
C GLY A 166 12.24 3.67 -13.13
N ILE A 167 12.78 3.58 -11.91
CA ILE A 167 14.09 4.14 -11.56
C ILE A 167 15.21 3.08 -11.43
N GLY A 168 14.92 1.84 -11.80
CA GLY A 168 15.86 0.72 -11.78
C GLY A 168 16.47 0.50 -10.40
N ARG A 169 17.80 0.39 -10.34
CA ARG A 169 18.55 0.21 -9.09
C ARG A 169 18.79 1.51 -8.32
N THR A 170 18.40 2.64 -8.88
CA THR A 170 18.58 3.95 -8.23
C THR A 170 17.85 3.96 -6.88
N SER A 171 18.56 4.43 -5.86
CA SER A 171 18.02 4.53 -4.50
C SER A 171 17.56 3.20 -3.89
N PHE A 172 18.11 2.06 -4.33
CA PHE A 172 17.72 0.72 -3.83
C PHE A 172 17.81 0.64 -2.30
N LYS A 173 18.92 1.10 -1.71
CA LYS A 173 19.10 1.11 -0.24
C LYS A 173 18.00 1.91 0.46
N ARG A 174 17.67 3.10 -0.07
CA ARG A 174 16.60 3.94 0.49
C ARG A 174 15.25 3.24 0.40
N ARG A 175 14.90 2.62 -0.74
CA ARG A 175 13.64 1.90 -0.94
C ARG A 175 13.48 0.77 0.08
N THR A 176 14.51 -0.06 0.22
CA THR A 176 14.54 -1.14 1.22
C THR A 176 14.43 -0.59 2.64
N TYR A 177 15.15 0.48 2.95
CA TYR A 177 15.14 1.10 4.27
C TYR A 177 13.75 1.67 4.63
N ILE A 178 13.08 2.34 3.69
CA ILE A 178 11.73 2.86 3.92
C ILE A 178 10.74 1.71 4.19
N THR A 179 10.77 0.65 3.38
CA THR A 179 9.94 -0.54 3.60
C THR A 179 10.16 -1.12 4.99
N PHE A 180 11.42 -1.25 5.42
CA PHE A 180 11.78 -1.70 6.76
C PHE A 180 11.24 -0.78 7.85
N LEU A 181 11.41 0.55 7.72
CA LEU A 181 10.91 1.52 8.70
C LEU A 181 9.39 1.43 8.86
N MET A 182 8.65 1.28 7.76
CA MET A 182 7.19 1.15 7.81
C MET A 182 6.77 -0.15 8.48
N ALA A 183 7.41 -1.26 8.14
CA ALA A 183 7.14 -2.55 8.78
C ALA A 183 7.39 -2.48 10.30
N ILE A 184 8.55 -2.00 10.72
CA ILE A 184 8.90 -1.86 12.14
C ILE A 184 7.94 -0.92 12.88
N SER A 185 7.57 0.21 12.28
CA SER A 185 6.63 1.16 12.91
C SER A 185 5.27 0.50 13.21
N TYR A 186 4.75 -0.28 12.27
CA TYR A 186 3.49 -1.00 12.47
C TYR A 186 3.60 -2.14 13.49
N MET A 187 4.70 -2.88 13.46
CA MET A 187 4.96 -3.96 14.43
C MET A 187 5.07 -3.40 15.86
N GLU A 188 5.82 -2.32 16.06
CA GLU A 188 5.95 -1.65 17.36
C GLU A 188 4.61 -1.08 17.83
N THR A 189 3.83 -0.49 16.91
CA THR A 189 2.50 0.03 17.24
C THR A 189 1.55 -1.09 17.62
N ALA A 190 1.55 -2.22 16.89
CA ALA A 190 0.74 -3.38 17.19
C ALA A 190 1.11 -4.00 18.56
N ALA A 191 2.42 -4.20 18.81
CA ALA A 191 2.92 -4.74 20.07
C ALA A 191 2.53 -3.86 21.29
N ALA A 192 2.62 -2.53 21.13
CA ALA A 192 2.25 -1.60 22.18
C ALA A 192 0.74 -1.51 22.46
N ASN A 193 -0.11 -2.11 21.61
CA ASN A 193 -1.56 -2.08 21.69
C ASN A 193 -2.19 -3.48 21.52
N SER A 194 -1.48 -4.51 21.98
CA SER A 194 -1.88 -5.92 21.83
C SER A 194 -2.96 -6.39 22.82
N GLU A 195 -3.38 -5.54 23.79
CA GLU A 195 -4.44 -5.83 24.78
C GLU A 195 -5.84 -5.39 24.31
#